data_68e0bffd890179f840fba16184351223
#
_entry.id   68e0bffd890179f840fba16184351223
#
_cell.length_a   1.000
_cell.length_b   1.000
_cell.length_c   1.000
_cell.angle_alpha   90.00
_cell.angle_beta   90.00
_cell.angle_gamma   90.00
#
_symmetry.space_group_name_H-M   'P 1'
#
loop_
_entity.id
_entity.type
_entity.pdbx_description
1 polymer ?
#
loop_
_entity_poly.entity_id
_entity_poly.type
_entity_poly.pdbx_seq_one_letter_code
_entity_poly.pdbx_strand_id
1 'polypeptide(L)' 'MINCKLINFDCAQELVSVCRRYDEDIDVICGRYIIDGKSTLGVASLVGNHVSIEINTEDG' A
#
# COMPACT_ATOMS: atom_id res chain seq x y z
N MET A 1 -4.80 1.32 11.16
CA MET A 1 -4.42 0.37 10.11
C MET A 1 -5.64 -0.02 9.31
N ILE A 2 -5.55 0.02 8.00
CA ILE A 2 -6.66 -0.26 7.10
C ILE A 2 -6.39 -1.58 6.39
N ASN A 3 -7.36 -2.49 6.42
CA ASN A 3 -7.24 -3.78 5.74
C ASN A 3 -8.03 -3.74 4.44
N CYS A 4 -7.43 -4.24 3.37
CA CYS A 4 -8.11 -4.34 2.09
C CYS A 4 -7.55 -5.52 1.30
N LYS A 5 -8.25 -5.87 0.21
CA LYS A 5 -7.80 -6.91 -0.69
C LYS A 5 -7.47 -6.28 -2.04
N LEU A 6 -6.29 -6.57 -2.55
CA LEU A 6 -5.89 -6.13 -3.88
C LEU A 6 -6.41 -7.13 -4.89
N ILE A 7 -7.59 -6.86 -5.44
CA ILE A 7 -8.30 -7.81 -6.32
C ILE A 7 -7.58 -7.96 -7.64
N ASN A 8 -7.12 -6.84 -8.22
CA ASN A 8 -6.49 -6.84 -9.53
C ASN A 8 -5.48 -5.69 -9.62
N PHE A 9 -4.84 -5.58 -10.78
CA PHE A 9 -3.83 -4.54 -10.99
C PHE A 9 -4.41 -3.13 -10.91
N ASP A 10 -5.64 -2.95 -11.36
CA ASP A 10 -6.29 -1.63 -11.30
C ASP A 10 -6.45 -1.16 -9.85
N CYS A 11 -6.80 -2.08 -8.95
CA CYS A 11 -6.89 -1.76 -7.53
C CYS A 11 -5.53 -1.35 -6.97
N ALA A 12 -4.47 -2.05 -7.38
CA ALA A 12 -3.12 -1.72 -6.94
C ALA A 12 -2.70 -0.34 -7.43
N GLN A 13 -2.97 -0.02 -8.68
CA GLN A 13 -2.66 1.30 -9.23
C GLN A 13 -3.42 2.41 -8.51
N GLU A 14 -4.68 2.17 -8.23
CA GLU A 14 -5.50 3.13 -7.51
C GLU A 14 -4.96 3.40 -6.12
N LEU A 15 -4.58 2.35 -5.42
CA LEU A 15 -3.98 2.46 -4.09
C LEU A 15 -2.70 3.29 -4.14
N VAL A 16 -1.81 3.00 -5.08
CA VAL A 16 -0.56 3.76 -5.24
C VAL A 16 -0.86 5.23 -5.55
N SER A 17 -1.82 5.48 -6.42
CA SER A 17 -2.20 6.84 -6.78
C SER A 17 -2.67 7.63 -5.56
N VAL A 18 -3.47 7.01 -4.70
CA VAL A 18 -3.92 7.63 -3.46
C VAL A 18 -2.75 7.87 -2.51
N CYS A 19 -1.88 6.87 -2.36
CA CYS A 19 -0.72 6.99 -1.47
C CYS A 19 0.20 8.14 -1.87
N ARG A 20 0.36 8.37 -3.17
CA ARG A 20 1.23 9.44 -3.68
C ARG A 20 0.71 10.84 -3.41
N ARG A 21 -0.55 10.97 -3.03
CA ARG A 21 -1.14 12.27 -2.67
C ARG A 21 -0.74 12.74 -1.27
N TYR A 22 -0.18 11.84 -0.48
CA TYR A 22 0.21 12.14 0.89
C TYR A 22 1.71 12.30 0.99
N ASP A 23 2.14 13.21 1.87
CA ASP A 23 3.57 13.40 2.15
C ASP A 23 4.11 12.35 3.10
N GLU A 24 3.23 11.74 3.89
CA GLU A 24 3.62 10.72 4.85
C GLU A 24 4.05 9.44 4.14
N ASP A 25 4.93 8.69 4.80
CA ASP A 25 5.28 7.36 4.34
C ASP A 25 4.13 6.41 4.58
N ILE A 26 3.76 5.66 3.56
CA ILE A 26 2.66 4.70 3.66
C ILE A 26 3.20 3.33 3.32
N ASP A 27 2.99 2.37 4.23
CA ASP A 27 3.42 0.99 4.04
C ASP A 27 2.23 0.11 3.72
N VAL A 28 2.42 -0.78 2.76
CA VAL A 28 1.46 -1.83 2.43
C VAL A 28 2.05 -3.13 2.96
N ILE A 29 1.37 -3.74 3.89
CA ILE A 29 1.88 -4.91 4.61
C ILE A 29 1.09 -6.14 4.19
N CYS A 30 1.82 -7.17 3.75
CA CYS A 30 1.25 -8.45 3.37
C CYS A 30 2.02 -9.54 4.09
N GLY A 31 1.47 -10.07 5.17
CA GLY A 31 2.17 -11.05 5.99
C GLY A 31 3.48 -10.51 6.52
N ARG A 32 4.59 -11.06 6.04
CA ARG A 32 5.94 -10.64 6.44
C ARG A 32 6.50 -9.52 5.58
N TYR A 33 5.82 -9.20 4.48
CA TYR A 33 6.34 -8.24 3.52
C TYR A 33 5.82 -6.85 3.84
N ILE A 34 6.72 -5.89 3.81
CA ILE A 34 6.38 -4.48 3.98
C ILE A 34 6.84 -3.79 2.70
N ILE A 35 5.89 -3.24 1.97
CA ILE A 35 6.13 -2.63 0.67
C ILE A 35 5.77 -1.15 0.74
N ASP A 36 6.59 -0.31 0.10
CA ASP A 36 6.29 1.10 -0.02
C ASP A 36 5.00 1.29 -0.80
N GLY A 37 4.00 1.92 -0.19
CA GLY A 37 2.70 2.16 -0.81
C GLY A 37 2.76 3.06 -2.02
N LYS A 38 3.88 3.78 -2.22
CA LYS A 38 4.08 4.66 -3.37
C LYS A 38 4.81 3.96 -4.52
N SER A 39 5.16 2.68 -4.34
CA SER A 39 5.84 1.89 -5.37
C SER A 39 4.84 1.08 -6.17
N THR A 40 4.64 1.47 -7.43
CA THR A 40 3.68 0.78 -8.31
C THR A 40 4.02 -0.69 -8.47
N LEU A 41 5.28 -1.01 -8.76
CA LEU A 41 5.70 -2.39 -8.96
C LEU A 41 5.62 -3.21 -7.67
N GLY A 42 6.01 -2.59 -6.55
CA GLY A 42 5.93 -3.26 -5.26
C GLY A 42 4.51 -3.64 -4.89
N VAL A 43 3.58 -2.69 -4.99
CA VAL A 43 2.18 -2.94 -4.66
C VAL A 43 1.55 -3.91 -5.64
N ALA A 44 1.89 -3.80 -6.93
CA ALA A 44 1.36 -4.71 -7.95
C ALA A 44 1.76 -6.16 -7.69
N SER A 45 2.90 -6.40 -7.07
CA SER A 45 3.33 -7.76 -6.74
C SER A 45 2.45 -8.42 -5.68
N LEU A 46 1.63 -7.64 -4.98
CA LEU A 46 0.75 -8.12 -3.93
C LEU A 46 -0.68 -8.37 -4.41
N VAL A 47 -0.94 -8.21 -5.71
CA VAL A 47 -2.27 -8.45 -6.26
C VAL A 47 -2.71 -9.88 -5.98
N GLY A 48 -3.98 -10.03 -5.58
CA GLY A 48 -4.54 -11.30 -5.18
C GLY A 48 -4.48 -11.58 -3.69
N ASN A 49 -3.84 -10.71 -2.92
CA ASN A 49 -3.65 -10.89 -1.49
C ASN A 49 -4.40 -9.83 -0.67
N HIS A 50 -4.69 -10.18 0.57
CA HIS A 50 -5.13 -9.22 1.55
C HIS A 50 -3.92 -8.46 2.08
N VAL A 51 -4.06 -7.16 2.22
CA VAL A 51 -2.98 -6.31 2.71
C VAL A 51 -3.51 -5.37 3.80
N SER A 52 -2.60 -4.90 4.62
CA SER A 52 -2.87 -3.85 5.60
C SER A 52 -2.12 -2.59 5.20
N ILE A 53 -2.75 -1.45 5.38
CA ILE A 53 -2.15 -0.17 5.02
C ILE A 53 -1.87 0.61 6.30
N GLU A 54 -0.63 1.01 6.47
CA GLU A 54 -0.19 1.76 7.64
C GLU A 54 0.38 3.10 7.20
N ILE A 55 -0.13 4.17 7.77
CA ILE A 55 0.35 5.51 7.49
C ILE A 55 1.30 5.88 8.62
N ASN A 56 2.56 6.12 8.25
CA ASN A 56 3.58 6.49 9.22
C ASN A 56 3.64 8.00 9.31
N THR A 57 3.14 8.53 10.40
CA THR A 57 3.22 9.97 10.66
C THR A 57 4.39 10.24 11.58
N GLU A 58 5.22 11.19 11.19
CA GLU A 58 6.26 11.66 12.08
C GLU A 58 5.64 12.62 13.09
N ASP A 59 5.34 12.08 14.24
CA ASP A 59 4.91 12.88 15.35
C ASP A 59 6.15 13.25 16.13
N GLY A 60 6.61 14.37 15.81
CA GLY A 60 7.84 14.94 16.32
C GLY A 60 8.01 14.97 17.83
#